data_6100a6b9613d61de83a4e97c0db69d3e
#
_entry.id   6100a6b9613d61de83a4e97c0db69d3e
#
_cell.length_a   1.000
_cell.length_b   1.000
_cell.length_c   1.000
_cell.angle_alpha   90.00
_cell.angle_beta   90.00
_cell.angle_gamma   90.00
#
_symmetry.space_group_name_H-M   'P 1'
#
loop_
_entity.id
_entity.type
_entity.pdbx_description
1 polymer ?
#
loop_
_entity_poly.entity_id
_entity_poly.type
_entity_poly.pdbx_seq_one_letter_code
_entity_poly.pdbx_strand_id
1 'polypeptide(L)'
;MAEITVPYEYDGRQFEGMLVWDDSVAGQRPAIFMQPDWFGVCRHSAGMASEVAGRDYVVLMADMYGVGYGEREKTEAELLASAQGVRRDLPFILGCGAVAHAALTEEAEKHGLIDPERRGAIGFCMGGGIALEQVRAGADFKGTVVFHVTLPNPVDAAATPDFKGRVLAIHGAADPVTPKPMMDALEAELTGAGVDWQIMNFGHATHSFCVEGANNPPVQVYDEALCRQSYRLMRDFFTHTF
;
A
#
# COMPACT_ATOMS: atom_id res chain seq x y z
N MET A 1 5.47 3.83 19.57
CA MET A 1 5.51 4.26 18.16
C MET A 1 5.38 5.77 18.13
N ALA A 2 6.18 6.45 17.34
CA ALA A 2 6.07 7.88 17.08
C ALA A 2 5.35 8.11 15.75
N GLU A 3 4.69 9.25 15.63
CA GLU A 3 3.93 9.66 14.46
C GLU A 3 4.18 11.15 14.18
N ILE A 4 4.31 11.52 12.91
CA ILE A 4 4.38 12.90 12.44
C ILE A 4 3.44 13.06 11.25
N THR A 5 2.53 14.03 11.31
CA THR A 5 1.72 14.44 10.16
C THR A 5 2.55 15.32 9.23
N VAL A 6 2.51 15.02 7.94
CA VAL A 6 3.29 15.71 6.89
C VAL A 6 2.33 16.30 5.87
N PRO A 7 2.17 17.63 5.84
CA PRO A 7 1.32 18.29 4.86
C PRO A 7 2.01 18.36 3.48
N TYR A 8 1.21 18.23 2.43
CA TYR A 8 1.62 18.50 1.05
C TYR A 8 0.44 18.96 0.20
N GLU A 9 0.75 19.51 -0.96
CA GLU A 9 -0.24 20.03 -1.90
C GLU A 9 -0.08 19.37 -3.27
N TYR A 10 -1.18 18.99 -3.89
CA TYR A 10 -1.21 18.54 -5.27
C TYR A 10 -2.47 19.07 -5.96
N ASP A 11 -2.31 19.71 -7.12
CA ASP A 11 -3.39 20.28 -7.95
C ASP A 11 -4.34 21.19 -7.16
N GLY A 12 -3.76 22.09 -6.32
CA GLY A 12 -4.48 23.04 -5.48
C GLY A 12 -5.26 22.43 -4.31
N ARG A 13 -5.08 21.13 -4.04
CA ARG A 13 -5.69 20.43 -2.91
C ARG A 13 -4.65 20.12 -1.84
N GLN A 14 -5.08 20.21 -0.57
CA GLN A 14 -4.24 19.91 0.58
C GLN A 14 -4.42 18.45 1.03
N PHE A 15 -3.31 17.83 1.38
CA PHE A 15 -3.22 16.45 1.85
C PHE A 15 -2.36 16.39 3.12
N GLU A 16 -2.57 15.37 3.93
CA GLU A 16 -1.79 15.10 5.13
C GLU A 16 -1.41 13.62 5.19
N GLY A 17 -0.17 13.32 4.81
CA GLY A 17 0.42 12.01 5.03
C GLY A 17 0.94 11.85 6.47
N MET A 18 1.48 10.69 6.78
CA MET A 18 1.96 10.38 8.13
C MET A 18 3.25 9.56 8.09
N LEU A 19 4.24 9.95 8.89
CA LEU A 19 5.38 9.11 9.25
C LEU A 19 5.03 8.28 10.48
N VAL A 20 5.39 6.99 10.48
CA VAL A 20 5.20 6.09 11.63
C VAL A 20 6.45 5.25 11.83
N TRP A 21 7.02 5.25 13.06
CA TRP A 21 8.22 4.48 13.39
C TRP A 21 8.33 4.15 14.88
N ASP A 22 9.17 3.16 15.22
CA ASP A 22 9.55 2.90 16.62
C ASP A 22 10.68 3.86 17.05
N ASP A 23 10.36 4.85 17.88
CA ASP A 23 11.28 5.88 18.40
C ASP A 23 12.24 5.35 19.47
N SER A 24 12.04 4.12 19.94
CA SER A 24 13.01 3.44 20.82
C SER A 24 14.21 2.84 20.06
N VAL A 25 14.13 2.77 18.72
CA VAL A 25 15.18 2.20 17.86
C VAL A 25 15.99 3.33 17.24
N ALA A 26 17.28 3.36 17.54
CA ALA A 26 18.21 4.35 16.97
C ALA A 26 18.71 3.94 15.58
N GLY A 27 19.13 4.93 14.80
CA GLY A 27 19.73 4.76 13.48
C GLY A 27 18.74 4.77 12.32
N GLN A 28 19.28 4.88 11.12
CA GLN A 28 18.50 4.90 9.88
C GLN A 28 17.99 3.50 9.52
N ARG A 29 16.78 3.44 9.00
CA ARG A 29 16.09 2.21 8.61
C ARG A 29 15.57 2.31 7.18
N PRO A 30 15.25 1.18 6.54
CA PRO A 30 14.54 1.22 5.25
C PRO A 30 13.23 1.99 5.36
N ALA A 31 12.91 2.75 4.31
CA ALA A 31 11.65 3.47 4.17
C ALA A 31 10.62 2.60 3.45
N ILE A 32 9.42 2.49 4.00
CA ILE A 32 8.29 1.80 3.36
C ILE A 32 7.21 2.81 3.03
N PHE A 33 7.06 3.14 1.74
CA PHE A 33 5.99 3.98 1.25
C PHE A 33 4.67 3.21 1.27
N MET A 34 3.71 3.66 2.05
CA MET A 34 2.46 2.95 2.29
C MET A 34 1.27 3.66 1.65
N GLN A 35 0.52 2.91 0.86
CA GLN A 35 -0.80 3.28 0.38
C GLN A 35 -1.85 2.59 1.27
N PRO A 36 -2.63 3.35 2.08
CA PRO A 36 -3.66 2.79 2.94
C PRO A 36 -4.85 2.26 2.11
N ASP A 37 -5.77 1.62 2.80
CA ASP A 37 -7.03 1.18 2.21
C ASP A 37 -8.01 2.35 1.99
N TRP A 38 -9.28 2.07 1.71
CA TRP A 38 -10.31 3.07 1.41
C TRP A 38 -10.68 4.00 2.57
N PHE A 39 -10.22 3.71 3.79
CA PHE A 39 -10.41 4.61 4.93
C PHE A 39 -9.45 5.81 4.89
N GLY A 40 -8.39 5.74 4.10
CA GLY A 40 -7.36 6.78 4.00
C GLY A 40 -6.50 6.87 5.27
N VAL A 41 -5.88 8.03 5.49
CA VAL A 41 -5.07 8.28 6.70
C VAL A 41 -5.99 8.51 7.89
N CYS A 42 -6.01 7.55 8.80
CA CYS A 42 -6.85 7.54 10.01
C CYS A 42 -6.22 6.66 11.09
N ARG A 43 -6.85 6.59 12.26
CA ARG A 43 -6.36 5.75 13.37
C ARG A 43 -6.22 4.26 13.00
N HIS A 44 -7.14 3.73 12.18
CA HIS A 44 -7.06 2.35 11.70
C HIS A 44 -5.80 2.13 10.86
N SER A 45 -5.58 2.98 9.85
CA SER A 45 -4.40 2.87 8.97
C SER A 45 -3.08 3.18 9.70
N ALA A 46 -3.09 4.05 10.72
CA ALA A 46 -1.94 4.26 11.60
C ALA A 46 -1.59 3.00 12.40
N GLY A 47 -2.60 2.23 12.86
CA GLY A 47 -2.39 0.92 13.46
C GLY A 47 -1.72 -0.06 12.49
N MET A 48 -2.19 -0.15 11.25
CA MET A 48 -1.57 -0.97 10.20
C MET A 48 -0.14 -0.51 9.89
N ALA A 49 0.09 0.80 9.79
CA ALA A 49 1.43 1.37 9.60
C ALA A 49 2.37 1.02 10.75
N SER A 50 1.86 0.99 12.00
CA SER A 50 2.63 0.56 13.18
C SER A 50 3.04 -0.92 13.10
N GLU A 51 2.15 -1.79 12.63
CA GLU A 51 2.46 -3.21 12.38
C GLU A 51 3.49 -3.38 11.26
N VAL A 52 3.39 -2.60 10.18
CA VAL A 52 4.39 -2.59 9.11
C VAL A 52 5.74 -2.12 9.64
N ALA A 53 5.77 -0.99 10.33
CA ALA A 53 7.01 -0.40 10.85
C ALA A 53 7.74 -1.36 11.79
N GLY A 54 7.03 -1.93 12.77
CA GLY A 54 7.67 -2.73 13.81
C GLY A 54 8.91 -2.01 14.35
N ARG A 55 10.02 -2.74 14.47
CA ARG A 55 11.33 -2.18 14.81
C ARG A 55 12.23 -1.92 13.60
N ASP A 56 11.82 -2.40 12.41
CA ASP A 56 12.70 -2.59 11.27
C ASP A 56 12.57 -1.48 10.22
N TYR A 57 11.44 -0.79 10.16
CA TYR A 57 11.15 0.17 9.10
C TYR A 57 10.68 1.53 9.62
N VAL A 58 10.72 2.53 8.74
CA VAL A 58 9.97 3.79 8.85
C VAL A 58 8.89 3.79 7.78
N VAL A 59 7.63 3.91 8.18
CA VAL A 59 6.51 3.95 7.24
C VAL A 59 6.20 5.38 6.85
N LEU A 60 6.12 5.60 5.55
CA LEU A 60 5.74 6.85 4.90
C LEU A 60 4.34 6.66 4.32
N MET A 61 3.28 6.91 5.09
CA MET A 61 1.90 6.68 4.69
C MET A 61 1.34 7.88 3.92
N ALA A 62 0.93 7.65 2.68
CA ALA A 62 0.36 8.67 1.81
C ALA A 62 -1.12 8.93 2.10
N ASP A 63 -1.55 10.18 1.96
CA ASP A 63 -2.96 10.56 1.85
C ASP A 63 -3.31 10.72 0.36
N MET A 64 -4.38 10.08 -0.09
CA MET A 64 -4.89 10.17 -1.46
C MET A 64 -6.30 10.76 -1.51
N TYR A 65 -6.84 11.21 -0.37
CA TYR A 65 -8.20 11.71 -0.27
C TYR A 65 -8.30 13.19 0.12
N GLY A 66 -7.30 13.69 0.83
CA GLY A 66 -7.23 15.07 1.33
C GLY A 66 -7.53 15.18 2.81
N VAL A 67 -7.12 16.32 3.35
CA VAL A 67 -7.18 16.64 4.78
C VAL A 67 -8.55 16.35 5.39
N GLY A 68 -8.55 15.66 6.54
CA GLY A 68 -9.76 15.35 7.32
C GLY A 68 -10.64 14.22 6.74
N TYR A 69 -10.25 13.60 5.63
CA TYR A 69 -11.04 12.49 5.08
C TYR A 69 -11.15 11.32 6.07
N GLY A 70 -10.05 10.91 6.69
CA GLY A 70 -10.00 9.79 7.62
C GLY A 70 -10.77 10.01 8.93
N GLU A 71 -11.04 11.25 9.30
CA GLU A 71 -11.69 11.62 10.55
C GLU A 71 -13.22 11.60 10.48
N ARG A 72 -13.79 11.64 9.28
CA ARG A 72 -15.24 11.68 9.09
C ARG A 72 -15.83 10.27 9.09
N GLU A 73 -16.96 10.11 9.78
CA GLU A 73 -17.79 8.92 9.56
C GLU A 73 -18.32 8.90 8.11
N LYS A 74 -18.26 7.74 7.50
CA LYS A 74 -18.67 7.52 6.11
C LYS A 74 -19.48 6.24 6.00
N THR A 75 -20.51 6.28 5.22
CA THR A 75 -21.23 5.07 4.79
C THR A 75 -20.35 4.25 3.84
N GLU A 76 -20.65 2.95 3.72
CA GLU A 76 -19.96 2.08 2.75
C GLU A 76 -20.08 2.61 1.31
N ALA A 77 -21.22 3.18 0.95
CA ALA A 77 -21.43 3.77 -0.38
C ALA A 77 -20.51 4.98 -0.63
N GLU A 78 -20.27 5.83 0.39
CA GLU A 78 -19.34 6.96 0.29
C GLU A 78 -17.88 6.49 0.21
N LEU A 79 -17.50 5.49 1.00
CA LEU A 79 -16.19 4.87 0.92
C LEU A 79 -15.92 4.30 -0.49
N LEU A 80 -16.88 3.55 -1.01
CA LEU A 80 -16.80 2.94 -2.34
C LEU A 80 -16.70 4.01 -3.45
N ALA A 81 -17.52 5.07 -3.36
CA ALA A 81 -17.50 6.16 -4.34
C ALA A 81 -16.16 6.90 -4.34
N SER A 82 -15.59 7.19 -3.14
CA SER A 82 -14.30 7.84 -2.99
C SER A 82 -13.18 6.96 -3.55
N ALA A 83 -13.17 5.67 -3.20
CA ALA A 83 -12.21 4.70 -3.68
C ALA A 83 -12.24 4.56 -5.22
N GLN A 84 -13.44 4.49 -5.80
CA GLN A 84 -13.62 4.44 -7.25
C GLN A 84 -13.17 5.73 -7.94
N GLY A 85 -13.38 6.88 -7.31
CA GLY A 85 -12.92 8.18 -7.81
C GLY A 85 -11.40 8.19 -7.98
N VAL A 86 -10.67 7.83 -6.92
CA VAL A 86 -9.19 7.75 -6.95
C VAL A 86 -8.72 6.71 -7.97
N ARG A 87 -9.27 5.50 -7.96
CA ARG A 87 -8.82 4.40 -8.85
C ARG A 87 -8.98 4.67 -10.34
N ARG A 88 -9.91 5.54 -10.73
CA ARG A 88 -10.16 5.90 -12.15
C ARG A 88 -9.26 7.03 -12.64
N ASP A 89 -8.54 7.68 -11.76
CA ASP A 89 -7.71 8.85 -12.09
C ASP A 89 -6.22 8.47 -12.00
N LEU A 90 -5.72 7.80 -13.03
CA LEU A 90 -4.31 7.40 -13.08
C LEU A 90 -3.35 8.61 -13.02
N PRO A 91 -3.58 9.73 -13.73
CA PRO A 91 -2.75 10.92 -13.57
C PRO A 91 -2.69 11.42 -12.12
N PHE A 92 -3.83 11.42 -11.41
CA PHE A 92 -3.87 11.77 -9.99
C PHE A 92 -3.09 10.77 -9.12
N ILE A 93 -3.27 9.47 -9.32
CA ILE A 93 -2.52 8.42 -8.58
C ILE A 93 -1.02 8.64 -8.71
N LEU A 94 -0.54 8.88 -9.92
CA LEU A 94 0.89 9.04 -10.18
C LEU A 94 1.41 10.39 -9.67
N GLY A 95 0.71 11.48 -9.95
CA GLY A 95 1.15 12.84 -9.58
C GLY A 95 1.07 13.08 -8.08
N CYS A 96 -0.09 12.82 -7.47
CA CYS A 96 -0.26 12.97 -6.02
C CYS A 96 0.65 12.01 -5.24
N GLY A 97 0.77 10.76 -5.70
CA GLY A 97 1.66 9.77 -5.09
C GLY A 97 3.14 10.19 -5.13
N ALA A 98 3.60 10.76 -6.23
CA ALA A 98 4.98 11.25 -6.34
C ALA A 98 5.23 12.43 -5.37
N VAL A 99 4.29 13.38 -5.27
CA VAL A 99 4.38 14.51 -4.33
C VAL A 99 4.35 14.02 -2.89
N ALA A 100 3.44 13.09 -2.55
CA ALA A 100 3.37 12.48 -1.23
C ALA A 100 4.70 11.79 -0.85
N HIS A 101 5.25 10.97 -1.76
CA HIS A 101 6.51 10.28 -1.53
C HIS A 101 7.65 11.27 -1.29
N ALA A 102 7.76 12.31 -2.09
CA ALA A 102 8.79 13.34 -1.95
C ALA A 102 8.70 14.08 -0.59
N ALA A 103 7.51 14.55 -0.22
CA ALA A 103 7.29 15.28 1.03
C ALA A 103 7.58 14.43 2.27
N LEU A 104 7.08 13.18 2.29
CA LEU A 104 7.29 12.25 3.39
C LEU A 104 8.76 11.82 3.50
N THR A 105 9.44 11.62 2.38
CA THR A 105 10.87 11.31 2.34
C THR A 105 11.69 12.46 2.89
N GLU A 106 11.44 13.68 2.42
CA GLU A 106 12.14 14.88 2.90
C GLU A 106 11.99 15.06 4.41
N GLU A 107 10.77 14.87 4.94
CA GLU A 107 10.54 14.98 6.38
C GLU A 107 11.26 13.89 7.17
N ALA A 108 11.21 12.64 6.69
CA ALA A 108 11.94 11.54 7.33
C ALA A 108 13.47 11.73 7.31
N GLU A 109 14.02 12.31 6.25
CA GLU A 109 15.45 12.65 6.13
C GLU A 109 15.84 13.78 7.08
N LYS A 110 15.02 14.81 7.24
CA LYS A 110 15.22 15.91 8.22
C LYS A 110 15.38 15.37 9.64
N HIS A 111 14.66 14.31 9.96
CA HIS A 111 14.75 13.64 11.25
C HIS A 111 15.82 12.54 11.32
N GLY A 112 16.56 12.28 10.23
CA GLY A 112 17.61 11.26 10.17
C GLY A 112 17.08 9.83 10.34
N LEU A 113 15.83 9.57 9.95
CA LEU A 113 15.14 8.31 10.23
C LEU A 113 15.42 7.23 9.19
N ILE A 114 15.65 7.60 7.94
CA ILE A 114 15.67 6.66 6.81
C ILE A 114 17.01 6.57 6.12
N ASP A 115 17.28 5.39 5.56
CA ASP A 115 18.30 5.16 4.55
C ASP A 115 17.63 5.28 3.16
N PRO A 116 17.92 6.32 2.38
CA PRO A 116 17.24 6.58 1.13
C PRO A 116 17.51 5.53 0.03
N GLU A 117 18.55 4.70 0.17
CA GLU A 117 18.85 3.64 -0.78
C GLU A 117 17.99 2.38 -0.56
N ARG A 118 17.41 2.22 0.63
CA ARG A 118 16.56 1.09 1.00
C ARG A 118 15.10 1.52 1.06
N ARG A 119 14.45 1.50 -0.12
CA ARG A 119 13.07 1.95 -0.31
C ARG A 119 12.19 0.82 -0.79
N GLY A 120 11.08 0.58 -0.08
CA GLY A 120 10.02 -0.33 -0.50
C GLY A 120 8.68 0.37 -0.55
N ALA A 121 7.69 -0.29 -1.14
CA ALA A 121 6.30 0.13 -1.13
C ALA A 121 5.40 -0.96 -0.56
N ILE A 122 4.28 -0.54 0.04
CA ILE A 122 3.25 -1.45 0.54
C ILE A 122 1.87 -0.86 0.27
N GLY A 123 0.89 -1.72 0.02
CA GLY A 123 -0.49 -1.27 -0.11
C GLY A 123 -1.49 -2.33 0.33
N PHE A 124 -2.60 -1.85 0.91
CA PHE A 124 -3.67 -2.69 1.41
C PHE A 124 -4.95 -2.43 0.62
N CYS A 125 -5.65 -3.50 0.20
CA CYS A 125 -6.91 -3.38 -0.54
C CYS A 125 -6.73 -2.50 -1.79
N MET A 126 -7.48 -1.41 -1.89
CA MET A 126 -7.36 -0.39 -2.93
C MET A 126 -5.94 0.22 -2.98
N GLY A 127 -5.33 0.47 -1.81
CA GLY A 127 -3.96 1.00 -1.73
C GLY A 127 -2.93 0.06 -2.38
N GLY A 128 -3.18 -1.26 -2.35
CA GLY A 128 -2.37 -2.22 -3.10
C GLY A 128 -2.42 -1.99 -4.61
N GLY A 129 -3.61 -1.70 -5.13
CA GLY A 129 -3.78 -1.33 -6.54
C GLY A 129 -3.08 -0.02 -6.89
N ILE A 130 -3.18 1.00 -6.02
CA ILE A 130 -2.47 2.28 -6.19
C ILE A 130 -0.96 2.07 -6.21
N ALA A 131 -0.42 1.30 -5.26
CA ALA A 131 1.01 1.00 -5.22
C ALA A 131 1.48 0.27 -6.49
N LEU A 132 0.70 -0.68 -7.01
CA LEU A 132 1.00 -1.35 -8.28
C LEU A 132 1.01 -0.40 -9.47
N GLU A 133 0.07 0.57 -9.56
CA GLU A 133 0.08 1.57 -10.63
C GLU A 133 1.35 2.44 -10.57
N GLN A 134 1.76 2.84 -9.38
CA GLN A 134 2.98 3.65 -9.21
C GLN A 134 4.23 2.90 -9.65
N VAL A 135 4.41 1.64 -9.24
CA VAL A 135 5.58 0.85 -9.65
C VAL A 135 5.52 0.42 -11.11
N ARG A 136 4.33 0.20 -11.66
CA ARG A 136 4.11 -0.03 -13.09
C ARG A 136 4.56 1.17 -13.94
N ALA A 137 4.37 2.38 -13.41
CA ALA A 137 4.80 3.64 -14.03
C ALA A 137 6.28 3.99 -13.76
N GLY A 138 7.06 3.10 -13.15
CA GLY A 138 8.50 3.28 -12.95
C GLY A 138 8.91 3.89 -11.62
N ALA A 139 8.04 3.95 -10.61
CA ALA A 139 8.45 4.35 -9.27
C ALA A 139 9.57 3.43 -8.73
N ASP A 140 10.67 4.04 -8.28
CA ASP A 140 11.90 3.32 -7.91
C ASP A 140 11.82 2.79 -6.47
N PHE A 141 11.05 1.72 -6.28
CA PHE A 141 11.07 0.91 -5.06
C PHE A 141 11.77 -0.42 -5.33
N LYS A 142 12.65 -0.85 -4.40
CA LYS A 142 13.38 -2.11 -4.52
C LYS A 142 12.47 -3.34 -4.39
N GLY A 143 11.37 -3.18 -3.67
CA GLY A 143 10.33 -4.19 -3.54
C GLY A 143 8.98 -3.58 -3.20
N THR A 144 7.91 -4.21 -3.66
CA THR A 144 6.53 -3.81 -3.40
C THR A 144 5.74 -4.99 -2.86
N VAL A 145 5.05 -4.79 -1.75
CA VAL A 145 4.17 -5.81 -1.15
C VAL A 145 2.73 -5.33 -1.20
N VAL A 146 1.81 -6.16 -1.68
CA VAL A 146 0.38 -5.83 -1.68
C VAL A 146 -0.43 -6.89 -0.95
N PHE A 147 -1.33 -6.43 -0.07
CA PHE A 147 -2.20 -7.27 0.75
C PHE A 147 -3.62 -7.21 0.22
N HIS A 148 -4.28 -8.37 0.02
CA HIS A 148 -5.67 -8.48 -0.46
C HIS A 148 -6.02 -7.37 -1.47
N VAL A 149 -5.17 -7.25 -2.48
CA VAL A 149 -5.20 -6.14 -3.43
C VAL A 149 -6.54 -6.03 -4.16
N THR A 150 -7.05 -4.80 -4.29
CA THR A 150 -8.11 -4.50 -5.23
C THR A 150 -7.46 -4.01 -6.52
N LEU A 151 -7.46 -4.85 -7.54
CA LEU A 151 -6.84 -4.50 -8.80
C LEU A 151 -7.64 -3.41 -9.52
N PRO A 152 -6.97 -2.43 -10.13
CA PRO A 152 -7.59 -1.48 -11.04
C PRO A 152 -8.21 -2.22 -12.23
N ASN A 153 -9.04 -1.50 -13.01
CA ASN A 153 -9.49 -2.01 -14.30
C ASN A 153 -8.28 -2.43 -15.16
N PRO A 154 -8.45 -3.40 -16.05
CA PRO A 154 -7.37 -3.86 -16.91
C PRO A 154 -6.63 -2.66 -17.49
N VAL A 155 -5.31 -2.67 -17.35
CA VAL A 155 -4.42 -1.67 -17.93
C VAL A 155 -4.60 -1.73 -19.44
N ASP A 156 -4.64 -0.57 -20.09
CA ASP A 156 -4.57 -0.51 -21.54
C ASP A 156 -3.29 -1.26 -21.98
N ALA A 157 -3.47 -2.32 -22.75
CA ALA A 157 -2.38 -3.18 -23.22
C ALA A 157 -1.30 -2.42 -24.04
N ALA A 158 -1.55 -1.16 -24.38
CA ALA A 158 -0.61 -0.26 -25.04
C ALA A 158 0.48 0.30 -24.12
N ALA A 159 0.28 0.30 -22.78
CA ALA A 159 1.27 0.81 -21.86
C ALA A 159 2.33 -0.27 -21.58
N THR A 160 3.61 0.03 -21.85
CA THR A 160 4.72 -0.86 -21.47
C THR A 160 5.02 -0.64 -19.99
N PRO A 161 4.85 -1.64 -19.13
CA PRO A 161 5.19 -1.52 -17.71
C PRO A 161 6.69 -1.28 -17.51
N ASP A 162 7.04 -0.41 -16.56
CA ASP A 162 8.43 -0.04 -16.22
C ASP A 162 8.78 -0.38 -14.75
N PHE A 163 8.49 -1.59 -14.33
CA PHE A 163 8.79 -2.05 -12.97
C PHE A 163 10.30 -2.00 -12.68
N LYS A 164 10.68 -1.41 -11.53
CA LYS A 164 12.09 -1.28 -11.11
C LYS A 164 12.52 -2.29 -10.06
N GLY A 165 11.60 -2.90 -9.36
CA GLY A 165 11.88 -3.79 -8.23
C GLY A 165 11.04 -5.07 -8.27
N ARG A 166 11.12 -5.81 -7.17
CA ARG A 166 10.41 -7.08 -6.96
C ARG A 166 8.98 -6.85 -6.48
N VAL A 167 8.08 -7.82 -6.68
CA VAL A 167 6.69 -7.75 -6.23
C VAL A 167 6.30 -8.99 -5.42
N LEU A 168 5.69 -8.78 -4.26
CA LEU A 168 5.00 -9.82 -3.49
C LEU A 168 3.52 -9.47 -3.37
N ALA A 169 2.64 -10.31 -3.89
CA ALA A 169 1.20 -10.22 -3.63
C ALA A 169 0.78 -11.27 -2.60
N ILE A 170 0.10 -10.84 -1.54
CA ILE A 170 -0.46 -11.72 -0.51
C ILE A 170 -1.98 -11.64 -0.61
N HIS A 171 -2.61 -12.73 -1.04
CA HIS A 171 -3.98 -12.72 -1.52
C HIS A 171 -4.82 -13.85 -0.92
N GLY A 172 -6.13 -13.63 -0.87
CA GLY A 172 -7.12 -14.63 -0.50
C GLY A 172 -7.72 -15.29 -1.74
N ALA A 173 -7.56 -16.61 -1.89
CA ALA A 173 -8.08 -17.31 -3.07
C ALA A 173 -9.62 -17.34 -3.14
N ALA A 174 -10.31 -17.07 -2.03
CA ALA A 174 -11.76 -16.91 -1.96
C ALA A 174 -12.23 -15.44 -2.04
N ASP A 175 -11.35 -14.52 -2.42
CA ASP A 175 -11.65 -13.08 -2.53
C ASP A 175 -12.55 -12.78 -3.74
N PRO A 176 -13.81 -12.34 -3.54
CA PRO A 176 -14.69 -12.02 -4.65
C PRO A 176 -14.46 -10.62 -5.24
N VAL A 177 -13.69 -9.75 -4.55
CA VAL A 177 -13.37 -8.40 -5.02
C VAL A 177 -12.27 -8.45 -6.09
N THR A 178 -11.30 -9.34 -5.89
CA THR A 178 -10.24 -9.60 -6.87
C THR A 178 -10.16 -11.12 -7.13
N PRO A 179 -11.09 -11.64 -7.95
CA PRO A 179 -11.16 -13.07 -8.22
C PRO A 179 -9.98 -13.57 -9.06
N LYS A 180 -9.80 -14.89 -9.05
CA LYS A 180 -8.67 -15.57 -9.70
C LYS A 180 -8.31 -15.04 -11.10
N PRO A 181 -9.24 -14.79 -12.05
CA PRO A 181 -8.86 -14.29 -13.38
C PRO A 181 -8.11 -12.95 -13.36
N MET A 182 -8.39 -12.08 -12.37
CA MET A 182 -7.67 -10.81 -12.20
C MET A 182 -6.26 -11.04 -11.65
N MET A 183 -6.09 -11.99 -10.73
CA MET A 183 -4.77 -12.39 -10.24
C MET A 183 -3.94 -13.07 -11.33
N ASP A 184 -4.56 -13.92 -12.16
CA ASP A 184 -3.90 -14.55 -13.32
C ASP A 184 -3.42 -13.49 -14.34
N ALA A 185 -4.19 -12.40 -14.51
CA ALA A 185 -3.79 -11.29 -15.38
C ALA A 185 -2.59 -10.51 -14.79
N LEU A 186 -2.56 -10.29 -13.47
CA LEU A 186 -1.42 -9.68 -12.79
C LEU A 186 -0.16 -10.57 -12.94
N GLU A 187 -0.29 -11.88 -12.73
CA GLU A 187 0.80 -12.85 -12.92
C GLU A 187 1.36 -12.79 -14.34
N ALA A 188 0.48 -12.79 -15.34
CA ALA A 188 0.88 -12.70 -16.73
C ALA A 188 1.59 -11.38 -17.07
N GLU A 189 1.12 -10.25 -16.51
CA GLU A 189 1.75 -8.95 -16.66
C GLU A 189 3.16 -8.92 -16.05
N LEU A 190 3.29 -9.31 -14.79
CA LEU A 190 4.58 -9.32 -14.08
C LEU A 190 5.60 -10.25 -14.78
N THR A 191 5.14 -11.41 -15.25
CA THR A 191 5.95 -12.35 -16.02
C THR A 191 6.38 -11.73 -17.35
N GLY A 192 5.45 -11.12 -18.09
CA GLY A 192 5.73 -10.48 -19.37
C GLY A 192 6.68 -9.28 -19.25
N ALA A 193 6.65 -8.58 -18.13
CA ALA A 193 7.56 -7.48 -17.81
C ALA A 193 8.92 -7.94 -17.26
N GLY A 194 9.13 -9.25 -17.02
CA GLY A 194 10.39 -9.79 -16.50
C GLY A 194 10.64 -9.45 -15.03
N VAL A 195 9.59 -9.16 -14.25
CA VAL A 195 9.67 -8.84 -12.83
C VAL A 195 9.97 -10.10 -12.02
N ASP A 196 10.82 -9.98 -10.97
CA ASP A 196 10.92 -11.01 -9.93
C ASP A 196 9.69 -10.87 -9.00
N TRP A 197 8.74 -11.80 -9.12
CA TRP A 197 7.49 -11.73 -8.40
C TRP A 197 7.15 -13.00 -7.63
N GLN A 198 6.35 -12.83 -6.59
CA GLN A 198 5.80 -13.91 -5.77
C GLN A 198 4.32 -13.63 -5.50
N ILE A 199 3.48 -14.68 -5.54
CA ILE A 199 2.07 -14.60 -5.13
C ILE A 199 1.82 -15.68 -4.08
N MET A 200 1.44 -15.25 -2.88
CA MET A 200 0.97 -16.14 -1.81
C MET A 200 -0.56 -16.13 -1.79
N ASN A 201 -1.17 -17.27 -2.10
CA ASN A 201 -2.61 -17.44 -2.05
C ASN A 201 -3.03 -18.27 -0.82
N PHE A 202 -3.88 -17.71 0.05
CA PHE A 202 -4.52 -18.41 1.13
C PHE A 202 -5.88 -18.96 0.70
N GLY A 203 -6.03 -20.29 0.65
CA GLY A 203 -7.16 -20.97 -0.01
C GLY A 203 -8.56 -20.58 0.48
N HIS A 204 -8.72 -20.21 1.75
CA HIS A 204 -10.01 -19.84 2.35
C HIS A 204 -10.16 -18.34 2.68
N ALA A 205 -9.10 -17.55 2.53
CA ALA A 205 -9.17 -16.14 2.83
C ALA A 205 -9.99 -15.38 1.81
N THR A 206 -10.81 -14.46 2.33
CA THR A 206 -11.61 -13.52 1.53
C THR A 206 -10.89 -12.16 1.44
N HIS A 207 -11.58 -11.12 0.91
CA HIS A 207 -11.04 -9.77 0.92
C HIS A 207 -10.83 -9.25 2.34
N SER A 208 -9.95 -8.27 2.51
CA SER A 208 -9.69 -7.60 3.81
C SER A 208 -9.33 -8.52 4.98
N PHE A 209 -8.72 -9.71 4.72
CA PHE A 209 -8.36 -10.64 5.78
C PHE A 209 -7.33 -10.08 6.78
N CYS A 210 -6.67 -8.96 6.45
CA CYS A 210 -5.76 -8.22 7.33
C CYS A 210 -6.34 -6.88 7.83
N VAL A 211 -7.63 -6.67 7.71
CA VAL A 211 -8.32 -5.47 8.22
C VAL A 211 -9.08 -5.85 9.49
N GLU A 212 -8.57 -5.45 10.65
CA GLU A 212 -9.22 -5.72 11.93
C GLU A 212 -10.66 -5.19 11.95
N GLY A 213 -11.60 -6.03 12.36
CA GLY A 213 -13.01 -5.71 12.39
C GLY A 213 -13.75 -5.96 11.06
N ALA A 214 -13.07 -6.35 9.98
CA ALA A 214 -13.76 -6.77 8.75
C ALA A 214 -14.61 -8.01 9.03
N ASN A 215 -15.94 -7.86 8.89
CA ASN A 215 -16.91 -8.93 9.17
C ASN A 215 -18.15 -8.78 8.27
N ASN A 216 -17.96 -8.98 6.98
CA ASN A 216 -19.04 -8.97 5.98
C ASN A 216 -18.92 -10.22 5.08
N PRO A 217 -19.18 -11.43 5.64
CA PRO A 217 -19.09 -12.66 4.86
C PRO A 217 -20.14 -12.73 3.74
N PRO A 218 -19.86 -13.33 2.59
CA PRO A 218 -18.60 -14.00 2.27
C PRO A 218 -17.54 -13.07 1.64
N VAL A 219 -17.69 -11.76 1.69
CA VAL A 219 -16.88 -10.80 0.94
C VAL A 219 -15.61 -10.41 1.68
N GLN A 220 -15.75 -10.04 2.96
CA GLN A 220 -14.65 -9.51 3.78
C GLN A 220 -14.70 -10.15 5.17
N VAL A 221 -13.65 -10.85 5.56
CA VAL A 221 -13.54 -11.47 6.89
C VAL A 221 -12.11 -11.37 7.38
N TYR A 222 -11.92 -10.72 8.54
CA TYR A 222 -10.64 -10.67 9.21
C TYR A 222 -10.20 -12.06 9.70
N ASP A 223 -8.94 -12.39 9.46
CA ASP A 223 -8.30 -13.61 9.99
C ASP A 223 -6.96 -13.23 10.63
N GLU A 224 -6.93 -13.15 11.94
CA GLU A 224 -5.75 -12.75 12.72
C GLU A 224 -4.54 -13.64 12.44
N ALA A 225 -4.72 -14.94 12.31
CA ALA A 225 -3.62 -15.88 12.09
C ALA A 225 -2.99 -15.68 10.71
N LEU A 226 -3.81 -15.52 9.67
CA LEU A 226 -3.34 -15.23 8.32
C LEU A 226 -2.73 -13.84 8.24
N CYS A 227 -3.32 -12.84 8.89
CA CYS A 227 -2.76 -11.48 8.93
C CYS A 227 -1.35 -11.49 9.55
N ARG A 228 -1.16 -12.10 10.70
CA ARG A 228 0.17 -12.25 11.31
C ARG A 228 1.16 -13.02 10.43
N GLN A 229 0.69 -14.06 9.73
CA GLN A 229 1.53 -14.79 8.77
C GLN A 229 1.94 -13.88 7.62
N SER A 230 1.03 -13.07 7.11
CA SER A 230 1.27 -12.14 6.00
C SER A 230 2.31 -11.07 6.35
N TYR A 231 2.27 -10.51 7.56
CA TYR A 231 3.33 -9.59 8.01
C TYR A 231 4.71 -10.26 8.14
N ARG A 232 4.76 -11.55 8.51
CA ARG A 232 6.04 -12.30 8.50
C ARG A 232 6.57 -12.48 7.08
N LEU A 233 5.71 -12.84 6.12
CA LEU A 233 6.08 -12.95 4.70
C LEU A 233 6.58 -11.61 4.14
N MET A 234 5.91 -10.51 4.48
CA MET A 234 6.35 -9.16 4.12
C MET A 234 7.76 -8.86 4.66
N ARG A 235 8.02 -9.13 5.95
CA ARG A 235 9.34 -8.88 6.55
C ARG A 235 10.43 -9.75 5.92
N ASP A 236 10.14 -11.01 5.69
CA ASP A 236 11.05 -11.92 5.00
C ASP A 236 11.37 -11.43 3.59
N PHE A 237 10.36 -11.04 2.83
CA PHE A 237 10.53 -10.47 1.50
C PHE A 237 11.43 -9.22 1.51
N PHE A 238 11.18 -8.26 2.39
CA PHE A 238 11.97 -7.04 2.47
C PHE A 238 13.39 -7.31 2.99
N THR A 239 13.60 -8.27 3.90
CA THR A 239 14.93 -8.67 4.35
C THR A 239 15.81 -9.18 3.19
N HIS A 240 15.20 -9.84 2.20
CA HIS A 240 15.92 -10.31 1.00
C HIS A 240 15.95 -9.28 -0.14
N THR A 241 15.32 -8.12 0.05
CA THR A 241 15.23 -7.05 -0.95
C THR A 241 16.22 -5.93 -0.65
N PHE A 242 16.45 -5.61 0.62
CA PHE A 242 17.35 -4.57 1.11
C PHE A 242 18.68 -5.14 1.56
#